data_cc119302f8c09c2318ab99a37f86ab0a
#
_entry.id   cc119302f8c09c2318ab99a37f86ab0a
#
_cell.length_a   1.000
_cell.length_b   1.000
_cell.length_c   1.000
_cell.angle_alpha   90.00
_cell.angle_beta   90.00
_cell.angle_gamma   90.00
#
_symmetry.space_group_name_H-M   'P 1'
#
loop_
_entity.id
_entity.type
_entity.pdbx_description
1 polymer ?
#
loop_
_entity_poly.entity_id
_entity_poly.type
_entity_poly.pdbx_seq_one_letter_code
_entity_poly.pdbx_strand_id
1 'polypeptide(L)'
;QDYRFTARRALLDPDIRPLLGRRLRMDALEIEGATLELAASDEPFELPRWPESLPAIEMPIPIQADRIAIDGLAVSSGGEHAIDIRTLRGGIDIANGSLRAERIDIDSDRGLFSLHGSYEPAHDYRTDLLATAVLPAPHGHSPARLGLLARGDLSKMEVGIGGRAPEPLRATLTLGGDK
;
A
#
# COMPACT_ATOMS: atom_id res chain seq x y z
N GLN A 1 -1.32 -5.67 -18.85
CA GLN A 1 -2.07 -4.62 -18.12
C GLN A 1 -1.57 -3.28 -18.64
N ASP A 2 -2.44 -2.54 -19.32
CA ASP A 2 -2.12 -1.23 -19.86
C ASP A 2 -2.40 -0.19 -18.76
N TYR A 3 -1.40 0.57 -18.40
CA TYR A 3 -1.52 1.73 -17.52
C TYR A 3 -0.89 2.94 -18.19
N ARG A 4 -1.45 4.13 -17.93
CA ARG A 4 -0.89 5.39 -18.36
C ARG A 4 -0.59 6.25 -17.13
N PHE A 5 0.67 6.67 -17.00
CA PHE A 5 1.10 7.59 -15.95
C PHE A 5 1.57 8.89 -16.57
N THR A 6 1.09 10.01 -16.06
CA THR A 6 1.55 11.35 -16.44
C THR A 6 1.81 12.15 -15.17
N ALA A 7 2.81 13.02 -15.18
CA ALA A 7 3.10 13.94 -14.07
C ALA A 7 3.52 15.30 -14.63
N ARG A 8 3.13 16.38 -13.97
CA ARG A 8 3.58 17.74 -14.32
C ARG A 8 5.05 17.94 -13.92
N ARG A 9 5.43 17.37 -12.80
CA ARG A 9 6.80 17.42 -12.30
C ARG A 9 7.13 16.11 -11.59
N ALA A 10 8.30 15.59 -11.87
CA ALA A 10 8.90 14.49 -11.12
C ALA A 10 10.36 14.84 -10.83
N LEU A 11 10.73 14.83 -9.57
CA LEU A 11 12.11 14.95 -9.11
C LEU A 11 12.55 13.60 -8.55
N LEU A 12 13.64 13.13 -9.07
CA LEU A 12 14.29 11.90 -8.66
C LEU A 12 15.67 12.28 -8.13
N ASP A 13 15.98 11.91 -6.91
CA ASP A 13 17.32 12.01 -6.35
C ASP A 13 17.91 10.60 -6.25
N PRO A 14 18.51 10.10 -7.35
CA PRO A 14 19.03 8.75 -7.40
C PRO A 14 20.40 8.68 -6.74
N ASP A 15 20.60 7.75 -5.82
CA ASP A 15 21.94 7.33 -5.45
C ASP A 15 22.49 6.42 -6.58
N ILE A 16 23.48 6.93 -7.31
CA ILE A 16 24.07 6.21 -8.46
C ILE A 16 25.03 5.09 -8.06
N ARG A 17 25.50 5.07 -6.81
CA ARG A 17 26.46 4.05 -6.34
C ARG A 17 25.89 2.63 -6.36
N PRO A 18 24.64 2.37 -5.92
CA PRO A 18 24.04 1.05 -5.97
C PRO A 18 23.71 0.54 -7.36
N LEU A 19 23.70 1.37 -8.40
CA LEU A 19 23.44 0.92 -9.79
C LEU A 19 24.47 -0.10 -10.28
N LEU A 20 25.68 -0.06 -9.75
CA LEU A 20 26.70 -1.08 -10.00
C LEU A 20 26.32 -2.46 -9.45
N GLY A 21 25.40 -2.50 -8.46
CA GLY A 21 24.83 -3.70 -7.84
C GLY A 21 23.43 -4.08 -8.34
N ARG A 22 22.96 -3.50 -9.46
CA ARG A 22 21.60 -3.71 -10.00
C ARG A 22 20.48 -3.37 -9.00
N ARG A 23 20.66 -2.36 -8.17
CA ARG A 23 19.64 -1.83 -7.27
C ARG A 23 19.36 -0.39 -7.63
N LEU A 24 18.08 -0.02 -7.70
CA LEU A 24 17.66 1.36 -7.85
C LEU A 24 17.37 1.93 -6.45
N ARG A 25 18.27 2.77 -5.96
CA ARG A 25 18.06 3.51 -4.72
C ARG A 25 17.77 4.96 -5.05
N MET A 26 16.74 5.49 -4.43
CA MET A 26 16.37 6.90 -4.49
C MET A 26 16.33 7.45 -3.07
N ASP A 27 17.12 8.48 -2.79
CA ASP A 27 17.06 9.17 -1.51
C ASP A 27 15.76 9.96 -1.38
N ALA A 28 15.25 10.48 -2.52
CA ALA A 28 13.96 11.12 -2.61
C ALA A 28 13.29 10.90 -3.96
N LEU A 29 11.96 10.69 -3.92
CA LEU A 29 11.06 10.70 -5.05
C LEU A 29 9.97 11.74 -4.79
N GLU A 30 9.96 12.83 -5.53
CA GLU A 30 8.95 13.88 -5.42
C GLU A 30 8.15 13.97 -6.73
N ILE A 31 6.82 13.90 -6.62
CA ILE A 31 5.90 13.95 -7.76
C ILE A 31 4.84 15.00 -7.48
N GLU A 32 4.61 15.90 -8.43
CA GLU A 32 3.58 16.92 -8.35
C GLU A 32 2.61 16.81 -9.52
N GLY A 33 1.32 16.79 -9.21
CA GLY A 33 0.23 16.83 -10.18
C GLY A 33 0.27 15.67 -11.17
N ALA A 34 0.15 14.45 -10.68
CA ALA A 34 0.17 13.24 -11.48
C ALA A 34 -1.24 12.73 -11.78
N THR A 35 -1.35 11.96 -12.84
CA THR A 35 -2.53 11.18 -13.19
C THR A 35 -2.10 9.76 -13.51
N LEU A 36 -2.78 8.79 -12.92
CA LEU A 36 -2.63 7.37 -13.18
C LEU A 36 -3.94 6.81 -13.72
N GLU A 37 -3.92 6.39 -14.96
CA GLU A 37 -5.04 5.72 -15.60
C GLU A 37 -4.75 4.23 -15.68
N LEU A 38 -5.61 3.44 -15.05
CA LEU A 38 -5.57 1.99 -15.04
C LEU A 38 -6.58 1.46 -16.07
N ALA A 39 -6.24 0.37 -16.73
CA ALA A 39 -7.21 -0.33 -17.56
C ALA A 39 -8.41 -0.78 -16.71
N ALA A 40 -9.60 -0.81 -17.32
CA ALA A 40 -10.74 -1.44 -16.69
C ALA A 40 -10.41 -2.91 -16.38
N SER A 41 -10.67 -3.34 -15.16
CA SER A 41 -10.64 -4.76 -14.81
C SER A 41 -12.08 -5.26 -14.76
N ASP A 42 -12.41 -6.16 -15.66
CA ASP A 42 -13.70 -6.88 -15.62
C ASP A 42 -13.68 -8.04 -14.61
N GLU A 43 -12.55 -8.28 -13.98
CA GLU A 43 -12.43 -9.33 -12.98
C GLU A 43 -13.07 -8.86 -11.66
N PRO A 44 -14.05 -9.61 -11.13
CA PRO A 44 -14.62 -9.30 -9.83
C PRO A 44 -13.53 -9.35 -8.76
N PHE A 45 -13.56 -8.41 -7.81
CA PHE A 45 -12.66 -8.45 -6.67
C PHE A 45 -12.90 -9.74 -5.86
N GLU A 46 -11.96 -10.66 -5.93
CA GLU A 46 -11.95 -11.85 -5.09
C GLU A 46 -11.02 -11.62 -3.90
N LEU A 47 -11.55 -11.90 -2.70
CA LEU A 47 -10.70 -11.90 -1.51
C LEU A 47 -9.64 -13.00 -1.64
N PRO A 48 -8.38 -12.70 -1.27
CA PRO A 48 -7.33 -13.72 -1.25
C PRO A 48 -7.75 -14.93 -0.44
N ARG A 49 -7.59 -16.12 -1.01
CA ARG A 49 -7.88 -17.38 -0.31
C ARG A 49 -6.62 -17.85 0.40
N TRP A 50 -6.68 -17.92 1.70
CA TRP A 50 -5.59 -18.44 2.51
C TRP A 50 -5.49 -19.96 2.42
N PRO A 51 -4.28 -20.53 2.21
CA PRO A 51 -2.99 -19.93 1.85
C PRO A 51 -2.73 -19.84 0.34
N GLU A 52 -3.71 -20.21 -0.49
CA GLU A 52 -3.52 -20.56 -1.92
C GLU A 52 -3.28 -19.38 -2.84
N SER A 53 -3.78 -18.19 -2.49
CA SER A 53 -3.72 -17.02 -3.37
C SER A 53 -3.19 -15.76 -2.67
N LEU A 54 -2.07 -15.89 -1.96
CA LEU A 54 -1.39 -14.73 -1.39
C LEU A 54 -0.58 -14.00 -2.47
N PRO A 55 -0.62 -12.66 -2.52
CA PRO A 55 0.09 -11.92 -3.54
C PRO A 55 1.61 -12.11 -3.42
N ALA A 56 2.24 -12.48 -4.53
CA ALA A 56 3.68 -12.45 -4.65
C ALA A 56 4.16 -11.05 -5.07
N ILE A 57 5.35 -10.68 -4.66
CA ILE A 57 5.99 -9.43 -5.09
C ILE A 57 7.08 -9.79 -6.10
N GLU A 58 6.76 -9.57 -7.37
CA GLU A 58 7.68 -9.81 -8.47
C GLU A 58 8.12 -8.48 -9.06
N MET A 59 9.31 -8.04 -8.68
CA MET A 59 9.92 -6.83 -9.24
C MET A 59 11.22 -7.21 -9.94
N PRO A 60 11.38 -6.81 -11.21
CA PRO A 60 12.59 -7.14 -11.99
C PRO A 60 13.84 -6.43 -11.46
N ILE A 61 13.65 -5.32 -10.76
CA ILE A 61 14.74 -4.52 -10.15
C ILE A 61 14.31 -4.13 -8.74
N PRO A 62 15.13 -4.37 -7.71
CA PRO A 62 14.88 -3.88 -6.38
C PRO A 62 14.77 -2.35 -6.35
N ILE A 63 13.74 -1.83 -5.70
CA ILE A 63 13.46 -0.39 -5.59
C ILE A 63 13.50 -0.02 -4.12
N GLN A 64 14.33 0.93 -3.78
CA GLN A 64 14.34 1.57 -2.47
C GLN A 64 14.14 3.08 -2.65
N ALA A 65 13.16 3.62 -1.96
CA ALA A 65 12.93 5.05 -1.88
C ALA A 65 12.81 5.44 -0.41
N ASP A 66 13.83 6.10 0.12
CA ASP A 66 13.88 6.47 1.55
C ASP A 66 12.83 7.54 1.87
N ARG A 67 12.51 8.40 0.90
CA ARG A 67 11.47 9.40 1.01
C ARG A 67 10.66 9.51 -0.29
N ILE A 68 9.36 9.30 -0.16
CA ILE A 68 8.38 9.52 -1.22
C ILE A 68 7.49 10.70 -0.82
N ALA A 69 7.34 11.67 -1.72
CA ALA A 69 6.45 12.80 -1.58
C ALA A 69 5.64 12.97 -2.87
N ILE A 70 4.34 12.72 -2.81
CA ILE A 70 3.43 12.91 -3.93
C ILE A 70 2.40 13.96 -3.52
N ASP A 71 2.29 15.02 -4.32
CA ASP A 71 1.34 16.10 -4.15
C ASP A 71 0.39 16.14 -5.36
N GLY A 72 -0.84 15.69 -5.16
CA GLY A 72 -1.87 15.62 -6.19
C GLY A 72 -1.66 14.47 -7.16
N LEU A 73 -2.28 13.33 -6.89
CA LEU A 73 -2.35 12.19 -7.79
C LEU A 73 -3.82 11.80 -7.99
N ALA A 74 -4.32 11.98 -9.20
CA ALA A 74 -5.63 11.48 -9.60
C ALA A 74 -5.49 10.08 -10.19
N VAL A 75 -6.27 9.14 -9.67
CA VAL A 75 -6.32 7.75 -10.16
C VAL A 75 -7.69 7.49 -10.76
N SER A 76 -7.70 6.98 -11.98
CA SER A 76 -8.90 6.51 -12.67
C SER A 76 -8.73 5.05 -13.11
N SER A 77 -9.83 4.33 -13.24
CA SER A 77 -9.87 2.95 -13.73
C SER A 77 -10.96 2.82 -14.77
N GLY A 78 -10.62 2.37 -15.97
CA GLY A 78 -11.57 2.30 -17.08
C GLY A 78 -12.21 3.63 -17.47
N GLY A 79 -11.51 4.74 -17.24
CA GLY A 79 -12.04 6.10 -17.47
C GLY A 79 -12.91 6.65 -16.33
N GLU A 80 -13.21 5.87 -15.29
CA GLU A 80 -13.96 6.31 -14.11
C GLU A 80 -13.02 6.75 -12.98
N HIS A 81 -13.44 7.77 -12.24
CA HIS A 81 -12.73 8.26 -11.07
C HIS A 81 -12.67 7.19 -9.98
N ALA A 82 -11.45 6.84 -9.55
CA ALA A 82 -11.22 5.88 -8.48
C ALA A 82 -10.89 6.58 -7.15
N ILE A 83 -9.86 7.40 -7.11
CA ILE A 83 -9.40 8.12 -5.91
C ILE A 83 -8.55 9.34 -6.27
N ASP A 84 -8.74 10.43 -5.54
CA ASP A 84 -7.87 11.60 -5.57
C ASP A 84 -6.99 11.64 -4.32
N ILE A 85 -5.71 11.42 -4.49
CA ILE A 85 -4.70 11.51 -3.44
C ILE A 85 -4.17 12.94 -3.40
N ARG A 86 -4.47 13.67 -2.35
CA ARG A 86 -3.97 15.02 -2.11
C ARG A 86 -2.50 14.99 -1.76
N THR A 87 -2.14 14.13 -0.80
CA THR A 87 -0.74 13.92 -0.41
C THR A 87 -0.46 12.46 -0.10
N LEU A 88 0.71 11.99 -0.49
CA LEU A 88 1.29 10.72 -0.04
C LEU A 88 2.71 10.99 0.45
N ARG A 89 3.03 10.51 1.62
CA ARG A 89 4.36 10.63 2.24
C ARG A 89 4.79 9.30 2.82
N GLY A 90 6.08 9.00 2.78
CA GLY A 90 6.65 7.81 3.40
C GLY A 90 7.92 7.32 2.74
N GLY A 91 8.31 6.10 3.07
CA GLY A 91 9.41 5.38 2.44
C GLY A 91 9.01 3.96 2.09
N ILE A 92 9.66 3.38 1.10
CA ILE A 92 9.41 2.03 0.64
C ILE A 92 10.71 1.33 0.25
N ASP A 93 10.82 0.06 0.60
CA ASP A 93 11.88 -0.82 0.15
C ASP A 93 11.25 -2.10 -0.41
N ILE A 94 11.47 -2.34 -1.70
CA ILE A 94 11.00 -3.54 -2.40
C ILE A 94 12.23 -4.25 -2.95
N ALA A 95 12.60 -5.34 -2.32
CA ALA A 95 13.77 -6.12 -2.71
C ALA A 95 13.55 -7.61 -2.43
N ASN A 96 14.06 -8.46 -3.32
CA ASN A 96 14.06 -9.92 -3.15
C ASN A 96 12.68 -10.50 -2.80
N GLY A 97 11.62 -10.00 -3.44
CA GLY A 97 10.26 -10.44 -3.17
C GLY A 97 9.70 -9.98 -1.83
N SER A 98 10.31 -9.03 -1.17
CA SER A 98 9.87 -8.45 0.10
C SER A 98 9.48 -6.99 -0.09
N LEU A 99 8.49 -6.55 0.68
CA LEU A 99 8.03 -5.16 0.79
C LEU A 99 8.22 -4.68 2.22
N ARG A 100 8.86 -3.54 2.40
CA ARG A 100 8.87 -2.80 3.65
C ARG A 100 8.32 -1.39 3.42
N ALA A 101 7.33 -1.03 4.19
CA ALA A 101 6.73 0.31 4.20
C ALA A 101 7.16 1.04 5.47
N GLU A 102 7.84 2.17 5.31
CA GLU A 102 8.21 3.04 6.42
C GLU A 102 7.23 4.20 6.49
N ARG A 103 6.18 4.02 7.29
CA ARG A 103 5.12 5.00 7.53
C ARG A 103 4.64 5.68 6.25
N ILE A 104 3.89 4.94 5.44
CA ILE A 104 3.17 5.51 4.31
C ILE A 104 1.91 6.20 4.85
N ASP A 105 1.84 7.53 4.72
CA ASP A 105 0.69 8.33 5.08
C ASP A 105 0.04 8.87 3.80
N ILE A 106 -1.27 8.68 3.67
CA ILE A 106 -2.06 9.08 2.49
C ILE A 106 -3.23 9.94 2.95
N ASP A 107 -3.34 11.13 2.39
CA ASP A 107 -4.53 11.99 2.46
C ASP A 107 -5.22 11.99 1.10
N SER A 108 -6.50 11.58 1.08
CA SER A 108 -7.29 11.45 -0.14
C SER A 108 -8.74 11.92 0.03
N ASP A 109 -9.49 11.95 -1.07
CA ASP A 109 -10.94 12.18 -1.05
C ASP A 109 -11.72 11.05 -0.35
N ARG A 110 -11.12 9.85 -0.27
CA ARG A 110 -11.69 8.67 0.42
C ARG A 110 -11.37 8.61 1.91
N GLY A 111 -10.46 9.44 2.39
CA GLY A 111 -10.04 9.49 3.79
C GLY A 111 -8.55 9.60 4.01
N LEU A 112 -8.16 9.43 5.27
CA LEU A 112 -6.77 9.37 5.69
C LEU A 112 -6.38 7.93 5.95
N PHE A 113 -5.26 7.52 5.39
CA PHE A 113 -4.75 6.15 5.54
C PHE A 113 -3.29 6.19 5.99
N SER A 114 -2.90 5.25 6.83
CA SER A 114 -1.49 5.01 7.08
C SER A 114 -1.16 3.53 7.06
N LEU A 115 0.05 3.20 6.61
CA LEU A 115 0.57 1.84 6.53
C LEU A 115 2.00 1.82 7.02
N HIS A 116 2.33 0.86 7.87
CA HIS A 116 3.68 0.60 8.35
C HIS A 116 3.91 -0.89 8.50
N GLY A 117 5.12 -1.35 8.18
CA GLY A 117 5.52 -2.73 8.44
C GLY A 117 6.14 -3.42 7.24
N SER A 118 6.15 -4.75 7.27
CA SER A 118 6.78 -5.58 6.25
C SER A 118 5.89 -6.74 5.81
N TYR A 119 6.10 -7.16 4.57
CA TYR A 119 5.50 -8.33 3.95
C TYR A 119 6.56 -9.05 3.12
N GLU A 120 6.85 -10.29 3.48
CA GLU A 120 7.98 -11.06 2.96
C GLU A 120 7.51 -12.42 2.38
N PRO A 121 6.93 -12.46 1.17
CA PRO A 121 6.49 -13.69 0.53
C PRO A 121 7.56 -14.77 0.43
N ALA A 122 8.82 -14.37 0.17
CA ALA A 122 9.95 -15.31 0.06
C ALA A 122 10.34 -15.99 1.38
N HIS A 123 9.81 -15.51 2.51
CA HIS A 123 10.09 -16.05 3.85
C HIS A 123 8.80 -16.55 4.51
N ASP A 124 8.18 -17.56 3.93
CA ASP A 124 6.91 -18.14 4.40
C ASP A 124 5.79 -17.09 4.60
N TYR A 125 5.76 -16.06 3.75
CA TYR A 125 4.84 -14.93 3.84
C TYR A 125 4.87 -14.21 5.19
N ARG A 126 6.03 -14.13 5.80
CA ARG A 126 6.20 -13.37 7.05
C ARG A 126 5.63 -11.97 6.89
N THR A 127 4.73 -11.64 7.78
CA THR A 127 3.97 -10.40 7.75
C THR A 127 4.01 -9.73 9.10
N ASP A 128 4.28 -8.44 9.14
CA ASP A 128 4.11 -7.56 10.29
C ASP A 128 3.63 -6.21 9.76
N LEU A 129 2.31 -6.06 9.58
CA LEU A 129 1.68 -4.88 8.99
C LEU A 129 0.70 -4.26 9.96
N LEU A 130 0.78 -2.94 10.08
CA LEU A 130 -0.19 -2.11 10.77
C LEU A 130 -0.74 -1.08 9.77
N ALA A 131 -2.04 -1.10 9.57
CA ALA A 131 -2.74 -0.12 8.77
C ALA A 131 -3.79 0.61 9.61
N THR A 132 -3.99 1.91 9.34
CA THR A 132 -5.08 2.68 9.93
C THR A 132 -5.84 3.43 8.84
N ALA A 133 -7.13 3.66 9.08
CA ALA A 133 -7.98 4.44 8.20
C ALA A 133 -8.90 5.37 9.01
N VAL A 134 -9.04 6.61 8.54
CA VAL A 134 -10.07 7.55 9.00
C VAL A 134 -10.93 7.88 7.80
N LEU A 135 -12.13 7.32 7.74
CA LEU A 135 -13.04 7.49 6.62
C LEU A 135 -13.97 8.67 6.88
N PRO A 136 -14.24 9.52 5.86
CA PRO A 136 -15.14 10.65 6.01
C PRO A 136 -16.55 10.20 6.36
N ALA A 137 -17.27 11.02 7.09
CA ALA A 137 -18.66 10.77 7.43
C ALA A 137 -19.58 11.85 6.84
N PRO A 138 -20.84 11.52 6.57
CA PRO A 138 -21.87 12.52 6.26
C PRO A 138 -22.01 13.56 7.36
N HIS A 139 -22.57 14.71 7.03
CA HIS A 139 -22.81 15.79 7.98
C HIS A 139 -23.59 15.30 9.22
N GLY A 140 -23.12 15.64 10.40
CA GLY A 140 -23.72 15.23 11.68
C GLY A 140 -23.29 13.86 12.21
N HIS A 141 -22.44 13.14 11.50
CA HIS A 141 -21.89 11.87 11.93
C HIS A 141 -20.37 11.96 12.21
N SER A 142 -19.89 11.11 13.08
CA SER A 142 -18.46 11.01 13.37
C SER A 142 -17.75 10.16 12.32
N PRO A 143 -16.55 10.56 11.87
CA PRO A 143 -15.73 9.75 10.98
C PRO A 143 -15.45 8.36 11.55
N ALA A 144 -15.51 7.34 10.69
CA ALA A 144 -15.10 6.01 11.06
C ALA A 144 -13.56 5.97 11.22
N ARG A 145 -13.10 5.30 12.27
CA ARG A 145 -11.68 5.09 12.56
C ARG A 145 -11.42 3.62 12.72
N LEU A 146 -10.58 3.09 11.87
CA LEU A 146 -10.27 1.66 11.78
C LEU A 146 -8.76 1.44 11.90
N GLY A 147 -8.39 0.37 12.55
CA GLY A 147 -7.04 -0.16 12.57
C GLY A 147 -7.04 -1.63 12.20
N LEU A 148 -6.07 -2.05 11.43
CA LEU A 148 -5.83 -3.43 11.02
C LEU A 148 -4.40 -3.80 11.37
N LEU A 149 -4.23 -4.91 12.05
CA LEU A 149 -2.93 -5.53 12.34
C LEU A 149 -2.91 -6.91 11.68
N ALA A 150 -1.85 -7.21 10.95
CA ALA A 150 -1.60 -8.56 10.44
C ALA A 150 -0.18 -8.96 10.85
N ARG A 151 -0.04 -10.07 11.58
CA ARG A 151 1.24 -10.55 12.07
C ARG A 151 1.34 -12.06 12.03
N GLY A 152 2.43 -12.57 11.53
CA GLY A 152 2.70 -14.00 11.47
C GLY A 152 3.35 -14.46 10.18
N ASP A 153 3.12 -15.72 9.83
CA ASP A 153 3.60 -16.39 8.63
C ASP A 153 2.55 -17.40 8.14
N LEU A 154 2.91 -18.23 7.14
CA LEU A 154 2.00 -19.27 6.61
C LEU A 154 1.54 -20.28 7.66
N SER A 155 2.36 -20.56 8.67
CA SER A 155 2.00 -21.53 9.72
C SER A 155 0.94 -20.97 10.68
N LYS A 156 1.03 -19.67 10.96
CA LYS A 156 0.10 -18.97 11.83
C LYS A 156 0.08 -17.48 11.53
N MET A 157 -1.03 -16.98 11.03
CA MET A 157 -1.27 -15.56 10.81
C MET A 157 -2.36 -15.04 11.76
N GLU A 158 -2.07 -14.00 12.49
CA GLU A 158 -3.03 -13.30 13.32
C GLU A 158 -3.43 -11.98 12.65
N VAL A 159 -4.71 -11.81 12.40
CA VAL A 159 -5.29 -10.59 11.84
C VAL A 159 -6.26 -9.99 12.85
N GLY A 160 -6.00 -8.76 13.27
CA GLY A 160 -6.85 -8.01 14.16
C GLY A 160 -7.43 -6.78 13.47
N ILE A 161 -8.72 -6.55 13.64
CA ILE A 161 -9.40 -5.31 13.22
C ILE A 161 -10.02 -4.69 14.45
N GLY A 162 -9.80 -3.39 14.63
CA GLY A 162 -10.39 -2.64 15.72
C GLY A 162 -10.71 -1.21 15.32
N GLY A 163 -11.66 -0.58 16.04
CA GLY A 163 -11.99 0.80 15.75
C GLY A 163 -13.40 1.20 16.15
N ARG A 164 -13.92 2.20 15.45
CA ARG A 164 -15.28 2.72 15.60
C ARG A 164 -15.86 3.13 14.25
N ALA A 165 -17.04 2.58 13.90
CA ALA A 165 -17.71 2.86 12.63
C ALA A 165 -19.22 2.53 12.65
N PRO A 166 -20.11 3.40 13.10
CA PRO A 166 -20.09 4.44 14.14
C PRO A 166 -19.92 3.86 15.55
N GLU A 167 -20.24 2.58 15.75
CA GLU A 167 -20.09 1.86 17.02
C GLU A 167 -18.70 1.23 17.15
N PRO A 168 -18.28 0.90 18.38
CA PRO A 168 -17.04 0.15 18.59
C PRO A 168 -17.06 -1.19 17.85
N LEU A 169 -15.99 -1.47 17.14
CA LEU A 169 -15.80 -2.69 16.35
C LEU A 169 -14.48 -3.35 16.79
N ARG A 170 -14.51 -4.65 17.00
CA ARG A 170 -13.30 -5.45 17.20
C ARG A 170 -13.53 -6.86 16.66
N ALA A 171 -12.59 -7.32 15.86
CA ALA A 171 -12.53 -8.69 15.37
C ALA A 171 -11.08 -9.19 15.40
N THR A 172 -10.91 -10.47 15.65
CA THR A 172 -9.60 -11.13 15.57
C THR A 172 -9.80 -12.44 14.83
N LEU A 173 -8.94 -12.70 13.86
CA LEU A 173 -8.92 -13.91 13.07
C LEU A 173 -7.53 -14.53 13.17
N THR A 174 -7.49 -15.82 13.45
CA THR A 174 -6.26 -16.61 13.38
C THR A 174 -6.37 -17.58 12.23
N LEU A 175 -5.47 -17.47 11.29
CA LEU A 175 -5.37 -18.34 10.14
C LEU A 175 -4.22 -19.31 10.38
N GLY A 176 -4.48 -20.59 10.28
CA GLY A 176 -3.50 -21.65 10.32
C GLY A 176 -3.31 -22.23 8.93
N GLY A 177 -2.07 -22.53 8.54
CA GLY A 177 -1.75 -23.32 7.36
C GLY A 177 -1.19 -24.66 7.79
N ASP A 178 -1.60 -25.74 7.13
CA ASP A 178 -0.91 -27.01 7.23
C ASP A 178 0.42 -26.88 6.48
N LYS A 179 1.53 -27.28 7.15
CA LYS A 179 2.86 -27.37 6.53
C LYS A 179 2.95 -28.55 5.60
#